data_cd52868a32912218393cc5c3514e81fc
#
_entry.id   cd52868a32912218393cc5c3514e81fc
#
_cell.length_a   1.000
_cell.length_b   1.000
_cell.length_c   1.000
_cell.angle_alpha   90.00
_cell.angle_beta   90.00
_cell.angle_gamma   90.00
#
_symmetry.space_group_name_H-M   'P 1'
#
loop_
_entity.id
_entity.type
_entity.pdbx_description
1 polymer ?
#
loop_
_entity_poly.entity_id
_entity_poly.type
_entity_poly.pdbx_seq_one_letter_code
_entity_poly.pdbx_strand_id
1 'polypeptide(L)'
;MDWFAVRQLCNELLEELPTASSDVVDSIRESISAYAAVPKHEHMTHVAQQLRIRLAALSERRALNAGELATAGDLAAQRAVQGIPIDAVIAAYQAGDQHIWDLVAARATTAMTTLMPELGRLMFAATSRTTEVMTRAHNRVARDIDAGRITLAHQFLELLKAPSTHTEAALAAHRLDLDPSGTFVGCVWLPGPHEPDVAYEAVSTLGSAAVNLVVRAAGGGRFEVLAQPSEPEAFADLIAQELRNGRLGIGIARHGLSGALQSLTDAHLALTSTTETATTARFAETWLESLVLAGSRPLRDLLQAAIKASQTHPHIAETVRAFAAADMSIATTAKTVHLHANTVTYRLARWTHLTGLDPRTFKGLSHSLVACRMADQHLPGGPEDLPPEELR
;
A
#
# COMPACT_ATOMS: atom_id res chain seq x y z
N MET A 1 -9.12 26.99 49.57
CA MET A 1 -8.68 28.04 48.64
C MET A 1 -9.88 28.47 47.83
N ASP A 2 -10.12 29.74 47.75
CA ASP A 2 -11.27 30.29 47.05
C ASP A 2 -11.04 30.29 45.54
N TRP A 3 -11.87 29.56 44.80
CA TRP A 3 -11.81 29.42 43.31
C TRP A 3 -12.53 30.58 42.60
N PHE A 4 -12.99 31.57 43.36
CA PHE A 4 -13.82 32.66 42.86
C PHE A 4 -13.14 33.46 41.75
N ALA A 5 -11.85 33.81 41.89
CA ALA A 5 -11.11 34.57 40.89
C ALA A 5 -10.95 33.81 39.56
N VAL A 6 -10.74 32.49 39.62
CA VAL A 6 -10.68 31.64 38.40
C VAL A 6 -12.05 31.59 37.72
N ARG A 7 -13.12 31.41 38.51
CA ARG A 7 -14.50 31.39 37.98
C ARG A 7 -14.86 32.70 37.27
N GLN A 8 -14.52 33.83 37.91
CA GLN A 8 -14.78 35.16 37.36
C GLN A 8 -14.04 35.31 36.00
N LEU A 9 -12.76 35.00 35.97
CA LEU A 9 -11.96 35.06 34.71
C LEU A 9 -12.52 34.15 33.62
N CYS A 10 -12.89 32.90 33.96
CA CYS A 10 -13.50 31.98 32.96
C CYS A 10 -14.83 32.54 32.41
N ASN A 11 -15.65 33.20 33.23
CA ASN A 11 -16.89 33.82 32.77
C ASN A 11 -16.64 35.04 31.87
N GLU A 12 -15.64 35.85 32.16
CA GLU A 12 -15.21 36.97 31.30
C GLU A 12 -14.73 36.42 29.92
N LEU A 13 -13.91 35.33 29.90
CA LEU A 13 -13.46 34.69 28.68
C LEU A 13 -14.61 34.04 27.89
N LEU A 14 -15.67 33.57 28.56
CA LEU A 14 -16.88 33.06 27.91
C LEU A 14 -17.64 34.15 27.14
N GLU A 15 -17.63 35.39 27.61
CA GLU A 15 -18.21 36.54 26.91
C GLU A 15 -17.39 36.95 25.68
N GLU A 16 -16.07 36.74 25.71
CA GLU A 16 -15.14 37.05 24.63
C GLU A 16 -14.98 35.89 23.61
N LEU A 17 -15.69 34.77 23.76
CA LEU A 17 -15.60 33.56 22.93
C LEU A 17 -15.65 33.82 21.43
N PRO A 18 -16.48 34.72 20.86
CA PRO A 18 -16.51 34.95 19.41
C PRO A 18 -15.16 35.42 18.87
N THR A 19 -14.48 36.33 19.56
CA THR A 19 -13.16 36.84 19.18
C THR A 19 -12.09 35.76 19.39
N ALA A 20 -12.02 35.14 20.56
CA ALA A 20 -11.08 34.08 20.87
C ALA A 20 -11.19 32.89 19.91
N SER A 21 -12.41 32.52 19.51
CA SER A 21 -12.62 31.45 18.54
C SER A 21 -12.10 31.80 17.13
N SER A 22 -12.25 33.07 16.71
CA SER A 22 -11.70 33.52 15.40
C SER A 22 -10.19 33.44 15.39
N ASP A 23 -9.52 33.93 16.42
CA ASP A 23 -8.07 33.95 16.56
C ASP A 23 -7.50 32.53 16.53
N VAL A 24 -8.13 31.60 17.26
CA VAL A 24 -7.74 30.17 17.27
C VAL A 24 -7.94 29.53 15.89
N VAL A 25 -9.08 29.77 15.23
CA VAL A 25 -9.37 29.21 13.90
C VAL A 25 -8.38 29.73 12.87
N ASP A 26 -8.07 31.02 12.88
CA ASP A 26 -7.12 31.59 11.93
C ASP A 26 -5.71 31.04 12.15
N SER A 27 -5.25 30.94 13.40
CA SER A 27 -3.97 30.31 13.76
C SER A 27 -3.89 28.83 13.34
N ILE A 28 -4.95 28.05 13.57
CA ILE A 28 -5.00 26.64 13.15
C ILE A 28 -4.90 26.51 11.62
N ARG A 29 -5.64 27.34 10.89
CA ARG A 29 -5.67 27.30 9.42
C ARG A 29 -4.36 27.74 8.78
N GLU A 30 -3.61 28.62 9.43
CA GLU A 30 -2.27 29.04 9.01
C GLU A 30 -1.21 27.97 9.26
N SER A 31 -1.31 27.25 10.39
CA SER A 31 -0.30 26.30 10.83
C SER A 31 -0.56 24.85 10.38
N ILE A 32 -1.82 24.48 10.13
CA ILE A 32 -2.25 23.11 9.82
C ILE A 32 -2.99 23.08 8.48
N SER A 33 -2.27 22.77 7.40
CA SER A 33 -2.78 22.79 6.02
C SER A 33 -4.01 21.89 5.81
N ALA A 34 -4.13 20.77 6.53
CA ALA A 34 -5.27 19.86 6.46
C ALA A 34 -6.61 20.56 6.77
N TYR A 35 -6.62 21.60 7.60
CA TYR A 35 -7.82 22.36 7.93
C TYR A 35 -8.27 23.35 6.86
N ALA A 36 -7.50 23.54 5.79
CA ALA A 36 -7.93 24.36 4.65
C ALA A 36 -9.18 23.80 3.97
N ALA A 37 -9.34 22.48 3.97
CA ALA A 37 -10.51 21.80 3.39
C ALA A 37 -11.81 21.95 4.24
N VAL A 38 -11.70 22.31 5.52
CA VAL A 38 -12.87 22.47 6.41
C VAL A 38 -13.50 23.84 6.16
N PRO A 39 -14.82 23.95 5.93
CA PRO A 39 -15.51 25.25 5.82
C PRO A 39 -15.27 26.11 7.06
N LYS A 40 -14.88 27.39 6.89
CA LYS A 40 -14.49 28.26 8.02
C LYS A 40 -15.60 28.40 9.07
N HIS A 41 -16.86 28.48 8.64
CA HIS A 41 -18.01 28.62 9.55
C HIS A 41 -18.22 27.36 10.42
N GLU A 42 -18.02 26.16 9.83
CA GLU A 42 -18.08 24.89 10.56
C GLU A 42 -16.95 24.81 11.59
N HIS A 43 -15.72 25.16 11.18
CA HIS A 43 -14.56 25.19 12.06
C HIS A 43 -14.77 26.15 13.24
N MET A 44 -15.27 27.35 12.97
CA MET A 44 -15.62 28.34 13.99
C MET A 44 -16.61 27.79 15.03
N THR A 45 -17.68 27.13 14.57
CA THR A 45 -18.70 26.56 15.46
C THR A 45 -18.11 25.51 16.40
N HIS A 46 -17.28 24.62 15.87
CA HIS A 46 -16.66 23.54 16.65
C HIS A 46 -15.62 24.09 17.64
N VAL A 47 -14.77 25.03 17.23
CA VAL A 47 -13.78 25.65 18.11
C VAL A 47 -14.49 26.40 19.26
N ALA A 48 -15.51 27.22 18.95
CA ALA A 48 -16.27 27.92 19.96
C ALA A 48 -16.93 26.97 21.00
N GLN A 49 -17.47 25.85 20.53
CA GLN A 49 -18.04 24.81 21.36
C GLN A 49 -17.00 24.19 22.30
N GLN A 50 -15.83 23.83 21.78
CA GLN A 50 -14.77 23.21 22.57
C GLN A 50 -14.18 24.17 23.61
N LEU A 51 -13.92 25.43 23.24
CA LEU A 51 -13.45 26.46 24.17
C LEU A 51 -14.47 26.68 25.30
N ARG A 52 -15.78 26.73 24.97
CA ARG A 52 -16.85 26.85 25.96
C ARG A 52 -16.85 25.71 26.97
N ILE A 53 -16.74 24.45 26.46
CA ILE A 53 -16.67 23.25 27.33
C ILE A 53 -15.47 23.33 28.27
N ARG A 54 -14.30 23.73 27.77
CA ARG A 54 -13.09 23.89 28.58
C ARG A 54 -13.25 24.93 29.67
N LEU A 55 -13.67 26.13 29.30
CA LEU A 55 -13.85 27.24 30.25
C LEU A 55 -14.92 26.92 31.30
N ALA A 56 -16.03 26.28 30.93
CA ALA A 56 -17.06 25.88 31.90
C ALA A 56 -16.52 24.85 32.91
N ALA A 57 -15.80 23.83 32.47
CA ALA A 57 -15.22 22.84 33.37
C ALA A 57 -14.19 23.46 34.32
N LEU A 58 -13.36 24.38 33.82
CA LEU A 58 -12.41 25.13 34.65
C LEU A 58 -13.12 26.03 35.67
N SER A 59 -14.16 26.76 35.26
CA SER A 59 -14.93 27.64 36.19
C SER A 59 -15.55 26.86 37.34
N GLU A 60 -15.99 25.62 37.06
CA GLU A 60 -16.61 24.71 38.03
C GLU A 60 -15.60 23.84 38.81
N ARG A 61 -14.29 24.00 38.55
CA ARG A 61 -13.21 23.25 39.19
C ARG A 61 -13.38 21.74 39.06
N ARG A 62 -13.76 21.24 37.88
CA ARG A 62 -14.03 19.83 37.64
C ARG A 62 -13.32 19.29 36.38
N ALA A 63 -13.22 18.00 36.32
CA ALA A 63 -12.85 17.31 35.07
C ALA A 63 -14.00 17.39 34.07
N LEU A 64 -13.68 17.15 32.78
CA LEU A 64 -14.67 16.97 31.72
C LEU A 64 -15.53 15.75 32.02
N ASN A 65 -16.83 15.87 31.83
CA ASN A 65 -17.78 14.77 31.97
C ASN A 65 -17.82 13.90 30.66
N ALA A 66 -18.54 12.78 30.76
CA ALA A 66 -18.62 11.82 29.63
C ALA A 66 -19.24 12.44 28.35
N GLY A 67 -20.27 13.31 28.49
CA GLY A 67 -20.91 13.96 27.34
C GLY A 67 -19.98 14.97 26.67
N GLU A 68 -19.24 15.76 27.47
CA GLU A 68 -18.25 16.71 26.95
C GLU A 68 -17.09 16.02 26.23
N LEU A 69 -16.63 14.88 26.75
CA LEU A 69 -15.64 14.04 26.07
C LEU A 69 -16.19 13.39 24.81
N ALA A 70 -17.46 12.95 24.83
CA ALA A 70 -18.11 12.39 23.64
C ALA A 70 -18.16 13.40 22.49
N THR A 71 -18.47 14.69 22.78
CA THR A 71 -18.48 15.76 21.77
C THR A 71 -17.13 15.89 21.05
N ALA A 72 -16.02 15.73 21.74
CA ALA A 72 -14.69 15.74 21.13
C ALA A 72 -14.44 14.47 20.28
N GLY A 73 -14.93 13.32 20.74
CA GLY A 73 -14.90 12.08 19.98
C GLY A 73 -15.70 12.16 18.69
N ASP A 74 -16.93 12.71 18.75
CA ASP A 74 -17.79 12.87 17.57
C ASP A 74 -17.15 13.81 16.53
N LEU A 75 -16.54 14.90 16.98
CA LEU A 75 -15.80 15.79 16.08
C LEU A 75 -14.60 15.06 15.43
N ALA A 76 -13.83 14.30 16.19
CA ALA A 76 -12.71 13.54 15.64
C ALA A 76 -13.18 12.49 14.62
N ALA A 77 -14.30 11.81 14.87
CA ALA A 77 -14.94 10.89 13.93
C ALA A 77 -15.37 11.62 12.64
N GLN A 78 -15.96 12.81 12.74
CA GLN A 78 -16.32 13.63 11.59
C GLN A 78 -15.08 14.05 10.78
N ARG A 79 -13.98 14.42 11.45
CA ARG A 79 -12.71 14.75 10.78
C ARG A 79 -12.10 13.55 10.06
N ALA A 80 -12.23 12.34 10.60
CA ALA A 80 -11.83 11.12 9.91
C ALA A 80 -12.60 10.93 8.59
N VAL A 81 -13.93 11.14 8.58
CA VAL A 81 -14.74 11.11 7.36
C VAL A 81 -14.30 12.16 6.34
N GLN A 82 -13.84 13.33 6.81
CA GLN A 82 -13.34 14.42 5.97
C GLN A 82 -11.88 14.19 5.51
N GLY A 83 -11.26 13.06 5.86
CA GLY A 83 -9.87 12.74 5.49
C GLY A 83 -8.82 13.55 6.23
N ILE A 84 -9.16 14.18 7.38
CA ILE A 84 -8.20 14.94 8.19
C ILE A 84 -7.46 13.97 9.11
N PRO A 85 -6.12 13.91 9.07
CA PRO A 85 -5.32 13.03 9.91
C PRO A 85 -5.50 13.29 11.39
N ILE A 86 -5.38 12.26 12.25
CA ILE A 86 -5.58 12.38 13.70
C ILE A 86 -4.58 13.32 14.37
N ASP A 87 -3.34 13.36 13.90
CA ASP A 87 -2.31 14.27 14.39
C ASP A 87 -2.68 15.75 14.16
N ALA A 88 -3.25 16.07 13.00
CA ALA A 88 -3.78 17.39 12.69
C ALA A 88 -4.96 17.76 13.61
N VAL A 89 -5.85 16.80 13.91
CA VAL A 89 -6.95 17.02 14.86
C VAL A 89 -6.43 17.28 16.28
N ILE A 90 -5.47 16.50 16.74
CA ILE A 90 -4.84 16.69 18.06
C ILE A 90 -4.13 18.05 18.14
N ALA A 91 -3.36 18.40 17.11
CA ALA A 91 -2.65 19.68 17.05
C ALA A 91 -3.62 20.88 17.11
N ALA A 92 -4.76 20.81 16.43
CA ALA A 92 -5.80 21.85 16.50
C ALA A 92 -6.40 22.02 17.90
N TYR A 93 -6.65 20.91 18.61
CA TYR A 93 -7.11 20.94 20.00
C TYR A 93 -6.05 21.53 20.94
N GLN A 94 -4.78 21.15 20.77
CA GLN A 94 -3.68 21.69 21.57
C GLN A 94 -3.51 23.20 21.35
N ALA A 95 -3.68 23.69 20.13
CA ALA A 95 -3.67 25.12 19.83
C ALA A 95 -4.77 25.87 20.59
N GLY A 96 -5.99 25.31 20.66
CA GLY A 96 -7.08 25.85 21.44
C GLY A 96 -6.80 25.86 22.95
N ASP A 97 -6.27 24.77 23.50
CA ASP A 97 -5.90 24.65 24.91
C ASP A 97 -4.77 25.64 25.28
N GLN A 98 -3.78 25.81 24.40
CA GLN A 98 -2.69 26.76 24.55
C GLN A 98 -3.23 28.20 24.58
N HIS A 99 -4.12 28.55 23.66
CA HIS A 99 -4.73 29.87 23.59
C HIS A 99 -5.49 30.20 24.89
N ILE A 100 -6.28 29.25 25.44
CA ILE A 100 -6.93 29.44 26.77
C ILE A 100 -5.87 29.70 27.87
N TRP A 101 -4.80 28.90 27.88
CA TRP A 101 -3.74 29.06 28.87
C TRP A 101 -3.08 30.42 28.78
N ASP A 102 -2.78 30.91 27.59
CA ASP A 102 -2.15 32.22 27.38
C ASP A 102 -3.07 33.36 27.83
N LEU A 103 -4.37 33.26 27.54
CA LEU A 103 -5.35 34.23 28.04
C LEU A 103 -5.45 34.25 29.57
N VAL A 104 -5.45 33.06 30.17
CA VAL A 104 -5.48 32.93 31.66
C VAL A 104 -4.19 33.45 32.29
N ALA A 105 -3.02 33.08 31.71
CA ALA A 105 -1.73 33.52 32.20
C ALA A 105 -1.55 35.07 32.13
N ALA A 106 -1.99 35.66 31.01
CA ALA A 106 -1.93 37.10 30.79
C ALA A 106 -2.80 37.91 31.76
N ARG A 107 -3.90 37.32 32.27
CA ARG A 107 -4.87 37.99 33.15
C ARG A 107 -4.80 37.47 34.59
N ALA A 108 -3.81 36.61 34.91
CA ALA A 108 -3.66 36.07 36.27
C ALA A 108 -3.38 37.15 37.29
N THR A 109 -4.22 37.24 38.30
CA THR A 109 -4.04 38.15 39.47
C THR A 109 -3.16 37.49 40.53
N THR A 110 -2.64 38.29 41.49
CA THR A 110 -1.88 37.77 42.63
C THR A 110 -2.66 36.73 43.42
N ALA A 111 -3.98 36.85 43.49
CA ALA A 111 -4.87 35.91 44.17
C ALA A 111 -4.91 34.54 43.44
N MET A 112 -4.66 34.50 42.13
CA MET A 112 -4.65 33.29 41.32
C MET A 112 -3.30 32.55 41.32
N THR A 113 -2.20 33.17 41.70
CA THR A 113 -0.85 32.60 41.64
C THR A 113 -0.76 31.25 42.36
N THR A 114 -1.39 31.11 43.51
CA THR A 114 -1.41 29.84 44.29
C THR A 114 -2.32 28.78 43.69
N LEU A 115 -3.21 29.14 42.75
CA LEU A 115 -4.18 28.26 42.11
C LEU A 115 -3.67 27.78 40.73
N MET A 116 -2.66 28.43 40.13
CA MET A 116 -2.12 28.11 38.82
C MET A 116 -1.66 26.64 38.65
N PRO A 117 -0.99 26.00 39.66
CA PRO A 117 -0.63 24.59 39.54
C PRO A 117 -1.84 23.67 39.45
N GLU A 118 -2.93 23.95 40.17
CA GLU A 118 -4.14 23.16 40.11
C GLU A 118 -4.89 23.37 38.78
N LEU A 119 -4.97 24.61 38.32
CA LEU A 119 -5.55 24.95 37.03
C LEU A 119 -4.79 24.26 35.89
N GLY A 120 -3.46 24.29 35.89
CA GLY A 120 -2.62 23.56 34.94
C GLY A 120 -2.90 22.05 34.97
N ARG A 121 -2.98 21.46 36.16
CA ARG A 121 -3.32 20.04 36.35
C ARG A 121 -4.68 19.68 35.72
N LEU A 122 -5.70 20.53 35.92
CA LEU A 122 -7.03 20.32 35.33
C LEU A 122 -6.97 20.41 33.79
N MET A 123 -6.24 21.39 33.24
CA MET A 123 -6.07 21.55 31.81
C MET A 123 -5.33 20.35 31.21
N PHE A 124 -4.18 19.95 31.75
CA PHE A 124 -3.43 18.78 31.24
C PHE A 124 -4.25 17.50 31.33
N ALA A 125 -5.00 17.28 32.43
CA ALA A 125 -5.88 16.14 32.57
C ALA A 125 -7.00 16.15 31.50
N ALA A 126 -7.56 17.31 31.19
CA ALA A 126 -8.58 17.49 30.19
C ALA A 126 -8.03 17.20 28.79
N THR A 127 -6.86 17.77 28.41
CA THR A 127 -6.20 17.55 27.14
C THR A 127 -5.86 16.06 26.92
N SER A 128 -5.27 15.42 27.96
CA SER A 128 -4.92 14.00 27.88
C SER A 128 -6.15 13.10 27.63
N ARG A 129 -7.23 13.30 28.39
CA ARG A 129 -8.46 12.51 28.23
C ARG A 129 -9.16 12.76 26.89
N THR A 130 -9.17 14.03 26.45
CA THR A 130 -9.74 14.40 25.16
C THR A 130 -8.97 13.73 24.01
N THR A 131 -7.62 13.80 24.05
CA THR A 131 -6.76 13.15 23.04
C THR A 131 -7.02 11.64 22.97
N GLU A 132 -7.16 10.97 24.12
CA GLU A 132 -7.46 9.54 24.16
C GLU A 132 -8.81 9.21 23.51
N VAL A 133 -9.86 9.97 23.78
CA VAL A 133 -11.19 9.76 23.21
C VAL A 133 -11.20 10.05 21.72
N MET A 134 -10.58 11.16 21.31
CA MET A 134 -10.47 11.55 19.89
C MET A 134 -9.72 10.49 19.08
N THR A 135 -8.57 10.02 19.58
CA THR A 135 -7.78 8.99 18.90
C THR A 135 -8.58 7.70 18.72
N ARG A 136 -9.29 7.25 19.73
CA ARG A 136 -10.14 6.05 19.62
C ARG A 136 -11.29 6.23 18.63
N ALA A 137 -11.99 7.35 18.67
CA ALA A 137 -13.13 7.61 17.80
C ALA A 137 -12.70 7.77 16.34
N HIS A 138 -11.65 8.56 16.08
CA HIS A 138 -11.07 8.75 14.76
C HIS A 138 -10.59 7.44 14.14
N ASN A 139 -9.76 6.67 14.87
CA ASN A 139 -9.21 5.41 14.37
C ASN A 139 -10.27 4.32 14.14
N ARG A 140 -11.40 4.39 14.88
CA ARG A 140 -12.53 3.48 14.61
C ARG A 140 -13.13 3.79 13.23
N VAL A 141 -13.46 5.05 12.99
CA VAL A 141 -14.07 5.49 11.72
C VAL A 141 -13.11 5.29 10.55
N ALA A 142 -11.83 5.63 10.71
CA ALA A 142 -10.81 5.40 9.68
C ALA A 142 -10.72 3.91 9.32
N ARG A 143 -10.68 3.01 10.30
CA ARG A 143 -10.69 1.55 10.05
C ARG A 143 -11.98 1.06 9.37
N ASP A 144 -13.13 1.60 9.72
CA ASP A 144 -14.41 1.24 9.08
C ASP A 144 -14.45 1.68 7.61
N ILE A 145 -13.89 2.86 7.30
CA ILE A 145 -13.73 3.37 5.93
C ILE A 145 -12.76 2.46 5.16
N ASP A 146 -11.59 2.14 5.74
CA ASP A 146 -10.58 1.28 5.13
C ASP A 146 -11.13 -0.14 4.88
N ALA A 147 -11.83 -0.73 5.86
CA ALA A 147 -12.48 -2.03 5.69
C ALA A 147 -13.52 -2.02 4.57
N GLY A 148 -14.29 -0.94 4.46
CA GLY A 148 -15.24 -0.72 3.35
C GLY A 148 -14.55 -0.62 1.99
N ARG A 149 -13.43 0.10 1.90
CA ARG A 149 -12.61 0.18 0.67
C ARG A 149 -12.01 -1.17 0.29
N ILE A 150 -11.48 -1.92 1.26
CA ILE A 150 -10.92 -3.27 1.03
C ILE A 150 -12.00 -4.21 0.48
N THR A 151 -13.19 -4.21 1.09
CA THR A 151 -14.33 -5.02 0.64
C THR A 151 -14.75 -4.65 -0.77
N LEU A 152 -14.86 -3.36 -1.06
CA LEU A 152 -15.22 -2.85 -2.38
C LEU A 152 -14.15 -3.16 -3.43
N ALA A 153 -12.85 -3.06 -3.08
CA ALA A 153 -11.75 -3.43 -3.94
C ALA A 153 -11.80 -4.93 -4.31
N HIS A 154 -12.06 -5.78 -3.32
CA HIS A 154 -12.24 -7.21 -3.55
C HIS A 154 -13.41 -7.49 -4.49
N GLN A 155 -14.57 -6.88 -4.23
CA GLN A 155 -15.76 -7.01 -5.08
C GLN A 155 -15.48 -6.51 -6.50
N PHE A 156 -14.83 -5.36 -6.66
CA PHE A 156 -14.47 -4.81 -7.96
C PHE A 156 -13.61 -5.78 -8.79
N LEU A 157 -12.54 -6.33 -8.20
CA LEU A 157 -11.66 -7.26 -8.88
C LEU A 157 -12.37 -8.59 -9.25
N GLU A 158 -13.35 -9.05 -8.45
CA GLU A 158 -14.20 -10.19 -8.82
C GLU A 158 -15.14 -9.86 -10.00
N LEU A 159 -15.75 -8.67 -9.99
CA LEU A 159 -16.64 -8.22 -11.07
C LEU A 159 -15.92 -8.07 -12.41
N LEU A 160 -14.62 -7.81 -12.43
CA LEU A 160 -13.82 -7.76 -13.67
C LEU A 160 -13.76 -9.11 -14.41
N LYS A 161 -13.90 -10.24 -13.70
CA LYS A 161 -13.73 -11.58 -14.27
C LYS A 161 -14.81 -11.98 -15.28
N ALA A 162 -15.98 -11.35 -15.24
CA ALA A 162 -17.07 -11.67 -16.16
C ALA A 162 -17.55 -10.44 -16.96
N PRO A 163 -17.57 -10.48 -18.30
CA PRO A 163 -18.05 -9.35 -19.11
C PRO A 163 -19.50 -8.92 -18.80
N SER A 164 -20.35 -9.84 -18.35
CA SER A 164 -21.75 -9.56 -17.97
C SER A 164 -21.86 -8.62 -16.75
N THR A 165 -20.83 -8.48 -15.93
CA THR A 165 -20.79 -7.65 -14.72
C THR A 165 -20.05 -6.33 -14.91
N HIS A 166 -19.65 -5.96 -16.13
CA HIS A 166 -18.88 -4.74 -16.40
C HIS A 166 -19.65 -3.45 -16.00
N THR A 167 -20.97 -3.41 -16.05
CA THR A 167 -21.74 -2.25 -15.56
C THR A 167 -21.59 -2.09 -14.05
N GLU A 168 -21.66 -3.18 -13.29
CA GLU A 168 -21.46 -3.18 -11.84
C GLU A 168 -20.00 -2.89 -11.49
N ALA A 169 -19.05 -3.44 -12.26
CA ALA A 169 -17.65 -3.13 -12.12
C ALA A 169 -17.35 -1.65 -12.35
N ALA A 170 -18.00 -0.99 -13.33
CA ALA A 170 -17.85 0.43 -13.57
C ALA A 170 -18.34 1.26 -12.38
N LEU A 171 -19.48 0.90 -11.77
CA LEU A 171 -19.99 1.56 -10.57
C LEU A 171 -19.03 1.37 -9.37
N ALA A 172 -18.48 0.17 -9.21
CA ALA A 172 -17.51 -0.10 -8.16
C ALA A 172 -16.20 0.68 -8.39
N ALA A 173 -15.72 0.77 -9.64
CA ALA A 173 -14.56 1.57 -10.02
C ALA A 173 -14.73 3.05 -9.64
N HIS A 174 -15.85 3.68 -10.00
CA HIS A 174 -16.12 5.07 -9.62
C HIS A 174 -16.13 5.29 -8.10
N ARG A 175 -16.64 4.33 -7.31
CA ARG A 175 -16.63 4.41 -5.84
C ARG A 175 -15.21 4.22 -5.25
N LEU A 176 -14.28 3.69 -6.03
CA LEU A 176 -12.86 3.54 -5.71
C LEU A 176 -11.99 4.66 -6.29
N ASP A 177 -12.62 5.72 -6.84
CA ASP A 177 -11.97 6.83 -7.53
C ASP A 177 -11.18 6.41 -8.78
N LEU A 178 -11.61 5.32 -9.44
CA LEU A 178 -11.04 4.82 -10.69
C LEU A 178 -11.93 5.22 -11.88
N ASP A 179 -11.31 5.60 -13.00
CA ASP A 179 -12.01 5.79 -14.27
C ASP A 179 -12.16 4.44 -14.98
N PRO A 180 -13.39 3.92 -15.19
CA PRO A 180 -13.60 2.64 -15.88
C PRO A 180 -13.07 2.60 -17.31
N SER A 181 -12.88 3.76 -17.95
CA SER A 181 -12.32 3.90 -19.30
C SER A 181 -10.81 4.20 -19.31
N GLY A 182 -10.21 4.43 -18.15
CA GLY A 182 -8.81 4.81 -18.00
C GLY A 182 -7.82 3.70 -18.33
N THR A 183 -6.54 4.01 -18.22
CA THR A 183 -5.45 3.04 -18.43
C THR A 183 -5.10 2.39 -17.10
N PHE A 184 -5.10 1.06 -17.08
CA PHE A 184 -4.79 0.28 -15.90
C PHE A 184 -3.44 -0.45 -16.05
N VAL A 185 -2.71 -0.54 -14.94
CA VAL A 185 -1.54 -1.40 -14.79
C VAL A 185 -1.81 -2.37 -13.64
N GLY A 186 -1.80 -3.67 -13.96
CA GLY A 186 -1.89 -4.75 -12.99
C GLY A 186 -0.51 -5.17 -12.50
N CYS A 187 -0.38 -5.42 -11.21
CA CYS A 187 0.81 -5.99 -10.61
C CYS A 187 0.42 -7.12 -9.66
N VAL A 188 1.25 -8.16 -9.57
CA VAL A 188 1.09 -9.25 -8.62
C VAL A 188 2.37 -9.41 -7.85
N TRP A 189 2.27 -9.24 -6.54
CA TRP A 189 3.40 -9.32 -5.64
C TRP A 189 3.26 -10.50 -4.68
N LEU A 190 4.35 -11.26 -4.55
CA LEU A 190 4.51 -12.32 -3.56
C LEU A 190 5.61 -11.88 -2.59
N PRO A 191 5.27 -11.41 -1.38
CA PRO A 191 6.24 -10.99 -0.38
C PRO A 191 7.17 -12.11 0.05
N GLY A 192 8.37 -11.75 0.48
CA GLY A 192 9.30 -12.71 1.08
C GLY A 192 8.78 -13.28 2.41
N PRO A 193 9.39 -14.39 2.91
CA PRO A 193 8.81 -15.19 4.00
C PRO A 193 8.73 -14.51 5.38
N HIS A 194 9.18 -13.27 5.53
CA HIS A 194 9.34 -12.63 6.85
C HIS A 194 8.43 -11.42 7.12
N GLU A 195 7.52 -11.02 6.20
CA GLU A 195 6.78 -9.77 6.35
C GLU A 195 5.33 -9.76 5.83
N PRO A 196 4.41 -10.65 6.26
CA PRO A 196 3.01 -10.56 5.82
C PRO A 196 2.28 -9.31 6.34
N ASP A 197 2.63 -8.77 7.52
CA ASP A 197 1.96 -7.61 8.12
C ASP A 197 2.44 -6.27 7.51
N VAL A 198 3.70 -6.21 7.06
CA VAL A 198 4.28 -5.04 6.38
C VAL A 198 3.83 -4.95 4.91
N ALA A 199 3.38 -6.07 4.34
CA ALA A 199 3.00 -6.17 2.94
C ALA A 199 1.84 -5.24 2.56
N TYR A 200 0.78 -5.19 3.38
CA TYR A 200 -0.37 -4.31 3.13
C TYR A 200 0.00 -2.83 3.31
N GLU A 201 0.82 -2.52 4.30
CA GLU A 201 1.28 -1.16 4.59
C GLU A 201 2.22 -0.63 3.49
N ALA A 202 3.12 -1.46 2.97
CA ALA A 202 4.00 -1.12 1.85
C ALA A 202 3.21 -0.80 0.57
N VAL A 203 2.15 -1.55 0.27
CA VAL A 203 1.31 -1.29 -0.91
C VAL A 203 0.36 -0.12 -0.70
N SER A 204 -0.15 0.10 0.53
CA SER A 204 -1.03 1.24 0.83
C SER A 204 -0.29 2.58 0.81
N THR A 205 1.00 2.60 1.15
CA THR A 205 1.85 3.80 1.01
C THR A 205 2.07 4.21 -0.44
N LEU A 206 2.03 3.28 -1.40
CA LEU A 206 2.05 3.62 -2.83
C LEU A 206 0.85 4.47 -3.27
N GLY A 207 -0.32 4.30 -2.63
CA GLY A 207 -1.51 5.13 -2.87
C GLY A 207 -1.38 6.58 -2.43
N SER A 208 -0.42 6.92 -1.55
CA SER A 208 -0.14 8.31 -1.16
C SER A 208 0.64 9.10 -2.23
N ALA A 209 1.18 8.44 -3.26
CA ALA A 209 1.98 9.03 -4.32
C ALA A 209 1.16 9.46 -5.57
N ALA A 210 -0.06 9.99 -5.38
CA ALA A 210 -0.93 10.53 -6.44
C ALA A 210 -1.39 9.50 -7.51
N VAL A 211 -1.46 8.21 -7.17
CA VAL A 211 -1.95 7.15 -8.06
C VAL A 211 -3.18 6.49 -7.43
N ASN A 212 -4.30 6.48 -8.16
CA ASN A 212 -5.47 5.71 -7.75
C ASN A 212 -5.17 4.22 -7.93
N LEU A 213 -5.22 3.47 -6.84
CA LEU A 213 -4.96 2.03 -6.86
C LEU A 213 -5.89 1.26 -5.93
N VAL A 214 -6.08 0.01 -6.25
CA VAL A 214 -6.76 -0.98 -5.41
C VAL A 214 -5.82 -2.14 -5.14
N VAL A 215 -5.93 -2.69 -3.93
CA VAL A 215 -5.12 -3.81 -3.46
C VAL A 215 -6.02 -4.91 -2.94
N ARG A 216 -5.69 -6.15 -3.28
CA ARG A 216 -6.35 -7.34 -2.77
C ARG A 216 -5.34 -8.39 -2.35
N ALA A 217 -5.54 -8.99 -1.18
CA ALA A 217 -4.88 -10.24 -0.85
C ALA A 217 -5.51 -11.39 -1.68
N ALA A 218 -4.68 -12.12 -2.40
CA ALA A 218 -5.07 -13.26 -3.22
C ALA A 218 -4.53 -14.58 -2.62
N GLY A 219 -4.98 -15.71 -3.13
CA GLY A 219 -4.53 -17.02 -2.67
C GLY A 219 -3.00 -17.22 -2.74
N GLY A 220 -2.45 -18.03 -1.84
CA GLY A 220 -1.01 -18.34 -1.80
C GLY A 220 -0.14 -17.18 -1.33
N GLY A 221 -0.65 -16.28 -0.49
CA GLY A 221 0.12 -15.16 0.10
C GLY A 221 0.45 -14.03 -0.89
N ARG A 222 -0.21 -13.99 -2.04
CA ARG A 222 -0.01 -12.98 -3.07
C ARG A 222 -0.88 -11.76 -2.83
N PHE A 223 -0.43 -10.62 -3.34
CA PHE A 223 -1.19 -9.37 -3.40
C PHE A 223 -1.37 -8.97 -4.87
N GLU A 224 -2.61 -8.72 -5.25
CA GLU A 224 -2.96 -8.10 -6.53
C GLU A 224 -3.10 -6.61 -6.34
N VAL A 225 -2.44 -5.85 -7.20
CA VAL A 225 -2.49 -4.38 -7.25
C VAL A 225 -2.98 -4.00 -8.64
N LEU A 226 -4.02 -3.18 -8.70
CA LEU A 226 -4.49 -2.57 -9.94
C LEU A 226 -4.47 -1.07 -9.79
N ALA A 227 -3.69 -0.38 -10.61
CA ALA A 227 -3.46 1.05 -10.53
C ALA A 227 -3.82 1.78 -11.82
N GLN A 228 -4.14 3.07 -11.70
CA GLN A 228 -4.32 4.00 -12.84
C GLN A 228 -3.27 5.12 -12.79
N PRO A 229 -2.02 4.84 -13.15
CA PRO A 229 -0.98 5.85 -13.19
C PRO A 229 -1.10 6.74 -14.44
N SER A 230 -0.73 8.02 -14.30
CA SER A 230 -0.58 8.92 -15.45
C SER A 230 0.58 8.50 -16.37
N GLU A 231 1.65 7.97 -15.77
CA GLU A 231 2.85 7.49 -16.46
C GLU A 231 3.10 6.02 -16.11
N PRO A 232 2.60 5.06 -16.93
CA PRO A 232 2.65 3.62 -16.64
C PRO A 232 4.07 3.07 -16.42
N GLU A 233 5.05 3.50 -17.21
CA GLU A 233 6.44 3.03 -17.08
C GLU A 233 7.10 3.53 -15.81
N ALA A 234 6.91 4.81 -15.47
CA ALA A 234 7.42 5.38 -14.22
C ALA A 234 6.81 4.71 -13.00
N PHE A 235 5.51 4.36 -13.07
CA PHE A 235 4.84 3.59 -12.02
C PHE A 235 5.42 2.18 -11.90
N ALA A 236 5.69 1.51 -13.02
CA ALA A 236 6.29 0.18 -13.02
C ALA A 236 7.69 0.17 -12.39
N ASP A 237 8.48 1.22 -12.61
CA ASP A 237 9.79 1.40 -11.97
C ASP A 237 9.64 1.65 -10.46
N LEU A 238 8.71 2.53 -10.08
CA LEU A 238 8.44 2.86 -8.68
C LEU A 238 8.00 1.62 -7.89
N ILE A 239 7.01 0.88 -8.38
CA ILE A 239 6.50 -0.30 -7.68
C ILE A 239 7.56 -1.41 -7.56
N ALA A 240 8.44 -1.53 -8.56
CA ALA A 240 9.56 -2.47 -8.52
C ALA A 240 10.60 -2.08 -7.44
N GLN A 241 10.80 -0.80 -7.19
CA GLN A 241 11.69 -0.31 -6.13
C GLN A 241 11.08 -0.48 -4.73
N GLU A 242 9.79 -0.20 -4.59
CA GLU A 242 9.10 -0.27 -3.29
C GLU A 242 8.86 -1.72 -2.85
N LEU A 243 8.49 -2.61 -3.78
CA LEU A 243 8.16 -4.02 -3.49
C LEU A 243 9.32 -5.00 -3.73
N ARG A 244 10.56 -4.53 -3.63
CA ARG A 244 11.78 -5.34 -3.84
C ARG A 244 11.95 -6.52 -2.87
N ASN A 245 11.28 -6.51 -1.71
CA ASN A 245 11.34 -7.59 -0.71
C ASN A 245 10.38 -8.73 -1.05
N GLY A 246 10.47 -9.27 -2.26
CA GLY A 246 9.60 -10.34 -2.72
C GLY A 246 9.72 -10.52 -4.23
N ARG A 247 8.82 -11.32 -4.79
CA ARG A 247 8.72 -11.52 -6.24
C ARG A 247 7.58 -10.70 -6.80
N LEU A 248 7.80 -9.97 -7.89
CA LEU A 248 6.87 -9.05 -8.50
C LEU A 248 6.68 -9.32 -9.99
N GLY A 249 5.45 -9.58 -10.42
CA GLY A 249 5.03 -9.58 -11.81
C GLY A 249 4.31 -8.29 -12.15
N ILE A 250 4.63 -7.66 -13.29
CA ILE A 250 4.04 -6.44 -13.80
C ILE A 250 3.42 -6.69 -15.17
N GLY A 251 2.13 -6.39 -15.31
CA GLY A 251 1.38 -6.51 -16.55
C GLY A 251 1.58 -5.33 -17.51
N ILE A 252 1.09 -5.46 -18.71
CA ILE A 252 1.09 -4.39 -19.73
C ILE A 252 -0.01 -3.37 -19.37
N ALA A 253 0.28 -2.08 -19.51
CA ALA A 253 -0.72 -1.02 -19.39
C ALA A 253 -1.83 -1.18 -20.47
N ARG A 254 -3.09 -1.22 -20.03
CA ARG A 254 -4.24 -1.48 -20.92
C ARG A 254 -5.42 -0.58 -20.59
N HIS A 255 -6.23 -0.25 -21.58
CA HIS A 255 -7.40 0.62 -21.43
C HIS A 255 -8.67 -0.15 -21.06
N GLY A 256 -9.49 0.46 -20.21
CA GLY A 256 -10.82 -0.01 -19.84
C GLY A 256 -10.84 -1.23 -18.92
N LEU A 257 -12.04 -1.64 -18.48
CA LEU A 257 -12.20 -2.72 -17.50
C LEU A 257 -11.69 -4.09 -18.02
N SER A 258 -11.92 -4.41 -19.30
CA SER A 258 -11.36 -5.62 -19.92
C SER A 258 -9.83 -5.57 -19.95
N GLY A 259 -9.27 -4.37 -20.19
CA GLY A 259 -7.84 -4.15 -20.13
C GLY A 259 -7.27 -4.29 -18.73
N ALA A 260 -8.01 -3.84 -17.71
CA ALA A 260 -7.64 -4.02 -16.30
C ALA A 260 -7.48 -5.50 -15.93
N LEU A 261 -8.48 -6.33 -16.29
CA LEU A 261 -8.40 -7.78 -16.08
C LEU A 261 -7.22 -8.39 -16.80
N GLN A 262 -7.01 -8.00 -18.08
CA GLN A 262 -5.93 -8.54 -18.88
C GLN A 262 -4.54 -8.14 -18.34
N SER A 263 -4.39 -6.89 -17.85
CA SER A 263 -3.15 -6.45 -17.22
C SER A 263 -2.83 -7.23 -15.94
N LEU A 264 -3.84 -7.55 -15.12
CA LEU A 264 -3.65 -8.44 -13.97
C LEU A 264 -3.27 -9.86 -14.40
N THR A 265 -3.90 -10.39 -15.44
CA THR A 265 -3.56 -11.71 -16.00
C THR A 265 -2.12 -11.72 -16.50
N ASP A 266 -1.69 -10.69 -17.22
CA ASP A 266 -0.31 -10.52 -17.68
C ASP A 266 0.67 -10.51 -16.48
N ALA A 267 0.30 -9.82 -15.37
CA ALA A 267 1.11 -9.75 -14.16
C ALA A 267 1.24 -11.12 -13.46
N HIS A 268 0.16 -11.89 -13.38
CA HIS A 268 0.19 -13.26 -12.87
C HIS A 268 1.13 -14.14 -13.70
N LEU A 269 1.06 -14.03 -15.01
CA LEU A 269 1.95 -14.75 -15.91
C LEU A 269 3.42 -14.32 -15.74
N ALA A 270 3.69 -13.01 -15.67
CA ALA A 270 5.03 -12.47 -15.46
C ALA A 270 5.64 -12.96 -14.13
N LEU A 271 4.83 -13.06 -13.07
CA LEU A 271 5.30 -13.59 -11.79
C LEU A 271 5.87 -14.99 -11.90
N THR A 272 5.38 -15.83 -12.84
CA THR A 272 5.92 -17.18 -13.07
C THR A 272 7.35 -17.17 -13.61
N SER A 273 7.78 -16.09 -14.25
CA SER A 273 9.13 -15.93 -14.79
C SER A 273 10.14 -15.38 -13.79
N THR A 274 9.71 -14.96 -12.59
CA THR A 274 10.62 -14.49 -11.54
C THR A 274 11.45 -15.62 -10.96
N THR A 275 12.66 -15.28 -10.50
CA THR A 275 13.60 -16.20 -9.83
C THR A 275 14.11 -15.57 -8.53
N GLU A 276 14.94 -16.27 -7.77
CA GLU A 276 15.61 -15.70 -6.58
C GLU A 276 16.54 -14.54 -6.92
N THR A 277 17.14 -14.55 -8.11
CA THR A 277 18.06 -13.51 -8.58
C THR A 277 17.39 -12.43 -9.42
N ALA A 278 16.31 -12.75 -10.13
CA ALA A 278 15.50 -11.84 -10.93
C ALA A 278 14.09 -11.78 -10.30
N THR A 279 13.95 -11.02 -9.24
CA THR A 279 12.73 -10.96 -8.42
C THR A 279 11.58 -10.18 -9.06
N THR A 280 11.86 -9.35 -10.07
CA THR A 280 10.85 -8.59 -10.82
C THR A 280 10.83 -9.04 -12.27
N ALA A 281 9.62 -9.26 -12.81
CA ALA A 281 9.40 -9.58 -14.23
C ALA A 281 8.31 -8.67 -14.81
N ARG A 282 8.60 -8.05 -15.96
CA ARG A 282 7.63 -7.29 -16.76
C ARG A 282 7.11 -8.19 -17.88
N PHE A 283 5.80 -8.33 -17.97
CA PHE A 283 5.21 -9.21 -19.01
C PHE A 283 5.61 -8.80 -20.43
N ALA A 284 5.74 -7.50 -20.69
CA ALA A 284 6.19 -7.00 -21.98
C ALA A 284 7.56 -7.58 -22.43
N GLU A 285 8.45 -7.87 -21.47
CA GLU A 285 9.79 -8.41 -21.73
C GLU A 285 9.82 -9.94 -21.64
N THR A 286 8.98 -10.53 -20.78
CA THR A 286 9.03 -11.97 -20.44
C THR A 286 7.83 -12.77 -20.98
N TRP A 287 6.99 -12.19 -21.84
CA TRP A 287 5.72 -12.78 -22.25
C TRP A 287 5.84 -14.21 -22.81
N LEU A 288 6.86 -14.47 -23.65
CA LEU A 288 7.07 -15.79 -24.25
C LEU A 288 7.40 -16.83 -23.17
N GLU A 289 8.34 -16.50 -22.29
CA GLU A 289 8.74 -17.36 -21.18
C GLU A 289 7.57 -17.58 -20.21
N SER A 290 6.88 -16.52 -19.84
CA SER A 290 5.72 -16.53 -18.93
C SER A 290 4.61 -17.46 -19.46
N LEU A 291 4.26 -17.37 -20.73
CA LEU A 291 3.24 -18.22 -21.36
C LEU A 291 3.67 -19.69 -21.41
N VAL A 292 4.92 -19.94 -21.73
CA VAL A 292 5.45 -21.33 -21.77
C VAL A 292 5.47 -21.95 -20.38
N LEU A 293 5.87 -21.19 -19.38
CA LEU A 293 5.91 -21.67 -17.99
C LEU A 293 4.51 -21.90 -17.40
N ALA A 294 3.56 -21.02 -17.68
CA ALA A 294 2.16 -21.21 -17.28
C ALA A 294 1.54 -22.47 -17.89
N GLY A 295 1.90 -22.79 -19.15
CA GLY A 295 1.48 -24.02 -19.84
C GLY A 295 2.37 -25.24 -19.58
N SER A 296 3.26 -25.20 -18.58
CA SER A 296 4.34 -26.18 -18.42
C SER A 296 3.89 -27.59 -17.98
N ARG A 297 2.72 -27.74 -17.33
CA ARG A 297 2.25 -29.07 -16.84
C ARG A 297 2.30 -30.17 -17.89
N PRO A 298 1.66 -30.04 -19.08
CA PRO A 298 1.73 -31.06 -20.13
C PRO A 298 3.11 -31.19 -20.78
N LEU A 299 3.99 -30.18 -20.64
CA LEU A 299 5.34 -30.21 -21.21
C LEU A 299 6.34 -30.97 -20.33
N ARG A 300 6.02 -31.16 -19.04
CA ARG A 300 6.92 -31.78 -18.05
C ARG A 300 7.35 -33.20 -18.49
N ASP A 301 6.42 -34.01 -18.95
CA ASP A 301 6.69 -35.36 -19.38
C ASP A 301 7.59 -35.38 -20.64
N LEU A 302 7.36 -34.43 -21.58
CA LEU A 302 8.15 -34.31 -22.81
C LEU A 302 9.58 -33.83 -22.53
N LEU A 303 9.79 -33.05 -21.50
CA LEU A 303 11.09 -32.43 -21.15
C LEU A 303 11.76 -33.09 -19.95
N GLN A 304 11.22 -34.21 -19.43
CA GLN A 304 11.68 -34.88 -18.20
C GLN A 304 13.19 -35.15 -18.20
N ALA A 305 13.74 -35.68 -19.32
CA ALA A 305 15.17 -35.95 -19.43
C ALA A 305 16.02 -34.68 -19.31
N ALA A 306 15.58 -33.56 -19.90
CA ALA A 306 16.30 -32.31 -19.88
C ALA A 306 16.14 -31.59 -18.48
N ILE A 307 14.98 -31.66 -17.84
CA ILE A 307 14.76 -31.19 -16.48
C ILE A 307 15.71 -31.93 -15.52
N LYS A 308 15.74 -33.28 -15.59
CA LYS A 308 16.63 -34.09 -14.79
C LYS A 308 18.11 -33.79 -15.04
N ALA A 309 18.49 -33.62 -16.31
CA ALA A 309 19.86 -33.25 -16.68
C ALA A 309 20.25 -31.87 -16.12
N SER A 310 19.34 -30.90 -16.13
CA SER A 310 19.56 -29.58 -15.54
C SER A 310 19.82 -29.66 -14.03
N GLN A 311 19.06 -30.46 -13.30
CA GLN A 311 19.20 -30.66 -11.87
C GLN A 311 20.48 -31.43 -11.47
N THR A 312 20.82 -32.48 -12.26
CA THR A 312 21.97 -33.34 -11.96
C THR A 312 23.30 -32.79 -12.46
N HIS A 313 23.28 -31.93 -13.47
CA HIS A 313 24.45 -31.34 -14.11
C HIS A 313 24.34 -29.82 -14.24
N PRO A 314 24.23 -29.05 -13.14
CA PRO A 314 23.96 -27.60 -13.17
C PRO A 314 25.00 -26.82 -13.99
N HIS A 315 26.25 -27.22 -13.97
CA HIS A 315 27.34 -26.59 -14.74
C HIS A 315 27.17 -26.75 -16.27
N ILE A 316 26.48 -27.81 -16.75
CA ILE A 316 26.17 -28.01 -18.17
C ILE A 316 24.95 -27.13 -18.52
N ALA A 317 23.93 -27.14 -17.68
CA ALA A 317 22.75 -26.29 -17.85
C ALA A 317 23.11 -24.79 -17.89
N GLU A 318 24.02 -24.35 -17.01
CA GLU A 318 24.57 -23.00 -17.03
C GLU A 318 25.24 -22.66 -18.37
N THR A 319 26.01 -23.61 -18.93
CA THR A 319 26.62 -23.42 -20.24
C THR A 319 25.59 -23.31 -21.38
N VAL A 320 24.49 -24.04 -21.30
CA VAL A 320 23.38 -23.95 -22.27
C VAL A 320 22.68 -22.57 -22.17
N ARG A 321 22.41 -22.06 -20.96
CA ARG A 321 21.85 -20.72 -20.74
C ARG A 321 22.80 -19.63 -21.25
N ALA A 322 24.09 -19.72 -20.93
CA ALA A 322 25.10 -18.77 -21.39
C ALA A 322 25.27 -18.79 -22.91
N PHE A 323 25.12 -19.96 -23.55
CA PHE A 323 25.18 -20.11 -24.99
C PHE A 323 23.99 -19.42 -25.69
N ALA A 324 22.81 -19.51 -25.11
CA ALA A 324 21.64 -18.74 -25.56
C ALA A 324 21.83 -17.23 -25.40
N ALA A 325 22.28 -16.79 -24.24
CA ALA A 325 22.52 -15.38 -23.93
C ALA A 325 23.66 -14.75 -24.76
N ALA A 326 24.53 -15.60 -25.33
CA ALA A 326 25.63 -15.21 -26.24
C ALA A 326 25.28 -15.34 -27.70
N ASP A 327 23.99 -15.31 -28.08
CA ASP A 327 23.49 -15.44 -29.46
C ASP A 327 24.05 -16.68 -30.17
N MET A 328 24.13 -17.79 -29.46
CA MET A 328 24.65 -19.07 -29.94
C MET A 328 26.13 -19.03 -30.36
N SER A 329 26.91 -18.09 -29.86
CA SER A 329 28.35 -17.93 -30.12
C SER A 329 29.18 -18.69 -29.09
N ILE A 330 29.87 -19.76 -29.51
CA ILE A 330 30.78 -20.52 -28.64
C ILE A 330 31.90 -19.63 -28.08
N ALA A 331 32.45 -18.73 -28.92
CA ALA A 331 33.54 -17.86 -28.48
C ALA A 331 33.11 -16.86 -27.39
N THR A 332 31.92 -16.25 -27.54
CA THR A 332 31.35 -15.36 -26.55
C THR A 332 30.97 -16.12 -25.29
N THR A 333 30.32 -17.28 -25.42
CA THR A 333 29.99 -18.15 -24.27
C THR A 333 31.24 -18.51 -23.45
N ALA A 334 32.31 -18.91 -24.13
CA ALA A 334 33.56 -19.29 -23.48
C ALA A 334 34.13 -18.17 -22.62
N LYS A 335 34.04 -16.91 -23.09
CA LYS A 335 34.45 -15.72 -22.31
C LYS A 335 33.52 -15.49 -21.12
N THR A 336 32.20 -15.57 -21.30
CA THR A 336 31.19 -15.33 -20.26
C THR A 336 31.30 -16.32 -19.11
N VAL A 337 31.46 -17.62 -19.42
CA VAL A 337 31.56 -18.68 -18.41
C VAL A 337 33.00 -18.99 -17.97
N HIS A 338 33.99 -18.20 -18.42
CA HIS A 338 35.42 -18.35 -18.11
C HIS A 338 35.98 -19.76 -18.43
N LEU A 339 35.59 -20.32 -19.59
CA LEU A 339 36.01 -21.63 -20.05
C LEU A 339 36.71 -21.56 -21.41
N HIS A 340 37.45 -22.62 -21.76
CA HIS A 340 37.94 -22.75 -23.12
C HIS A 340 36.82 -23.15 -24.10
N ALA A 341 36.88 -22.70 -25.36
CA ALA A 341 35.89 -22.98 -26.40
C ALA A 341 35.60 -24.49 -26.59
N ASN A 342 36.65 -25.30 -26.50
CA ASN A 342 36.52 -26.78 -26.60
C ASN A 342 35.69 -27.34 -25.42
N THR A 343 35.81 -26.77 -24.23
CA THR A 343 35.01 -27.17 -23.05
C THR A 343 33.54 -26.81 -23.24
N VAL A 344 33.25 -25.64 -23.79
CA VAL A 344 31.87 -25.23 -24.15
C VAL A 344 31.29 -26.22 -25.17
N THR A 345 32.02 -26.50 -26.25
CA THR A 345 31.61 -27.47 -27.28
C THR A 345 31.32 -28.85 -26.68
N TYR A 346 32.23 -29.33 -25.81
CA TYR A 346 32.05 -30.60 -25.10
C TYR A 346 30.79 -30.61 -24.22
N ARG A 347 30.55 -29.55 -23.44
CA ARG A 347 29.37 -29.45 -22.57
C ARG A 347 28.06 -29.42 -23.37
N LEU A 348 28.02 -28.71 -24.51
CA LEU A 348 26.85 -28.70 -25.41
C LEU A 348 26.60 -30.09 -26.03
N ALA A 349 27.67 -30.79 -26.46
CA ALA A 349 27.54 -32.14 -26.96
C ALA A 349 27.10 -33.14 -25.87
N ARG A 350 27.60 -32.95 -24.64
CA ARG A 350 27.20 -33.77 -23.49
C ARG A 350 25.74 -33.57 -23.14
N TRP A 351 25.24 -32.30 -23.19
CA TRP A 351 23.82 -32.01 -23.06
C TRP A 351 22.97 -32.75 -24.05
N THR A 352 23.37 -32.71 -25.35
CA THR A 352 22.67 -33.45 -26.42
C THR A 352 22.60 -34.93 -26.10
N HIS A 353 23.69 -35.54 -25.62
CA HIS A 353 23.73 -36.95 -25.28
C HIS A 353 22.81 -37.31 -24.10
N LEU A 354 22.70 -36.42 -23.10
CA LEU A 354 21.88 -36.64 -21.90
C LEU A 354 20.37 -36.45 -22.17
N THR A 355 20.01 -35.54 -23.08
CA THR A 355 18.64 -35.04 -23.21
C THR A 355 18.00 -35.36 -24.58
N GLY A 356 18.79 -35.68 -25.58
CA GLY A 356 18.34 -35.77 -26.97
C GLY A 356 18.12 -34.43 -27.67
N LEU A 357 18.35 -33.30 -26.95
CA LEU A 357 18.14 -31.93 -27.43
C LEU A 357 19.49 -31.30 -27.80
N ASP A 358 19.71 -30.99 -29.11
CA ASP A 358 20.92 -30.27 -29.52
C ASP A 358 20.79 -28.76 -29.37
N PRO A 359 21.46 -28.12 -28.39
CA PRO A 359 21.36 -26.69 -28.18
C PRO A 359 21.89 -25.81 -29.32
N ARG A 360 22.58 -26.39 -30.28
CA ARG A 360 23.06 -25.69 -31.48
C ARG A 360 22.00 -25.52 -32.56
N THR A 361 20.84 -26.14 -32.38
CA THR A 361 19.64 -25.93 -33.21
C THR A 361 18.62 -25.06 -32.45
N PHE A 362 17.87 -24.24 -33.18
CA PHE A 362 16.82 -23.41 -32.55
C PHE A 362 15.82 -24.26 -31.72
N LYS A 363 15.35 -25.37 -32.29
CA LYS A 363 14.42 -26.28 -31.60
C LYS A 363 15.05 -26.88 -30.36
N GLY A 364 16.27 -27.40 -30.45
CA GLY A 364 16.93 -28.01 -29.31
C GLY A 364 17.27 -26.99 -28.21
N LEU A 365 17.68 -25.77 -28.57
CA LEU A 365 17.98 -24.70 -27.65
C LEU A 365 16.71 -24.22 -26.90
N SER A 366 15.66 -23.92 -27.65
CA SER A 366 14.39 -23.44 -27.02
C SER A 366 13.82 -24.47 -26.04
N HIS A 367 13.77 -25.75 -26.42
CA HIS A 367 13.33 -26.82 -25.51
C HIS A 367 14.25 -26.97 -24.29
N SER A 368 15.57 -26.81 -24.47
CA SER A 368 16.55 -26.89 -23.39
C SER A 368 16.38 -25.75 -22.40
N LEU A 369 16.14 -24.53 -22.88
CA LEU A 369 15.91 -23.35 -22.01
C LEU A 369 14.65 -23.51 -21.17
N VAL A 370 13.55 -23.95 -21.79
CA VAL A 370 12.30 -24.26 -21.07
C VAL A 370 12.54 -25.29 -19.98
N ALA A 371 13.23 -26.40 -20.29
CA ALA A 371 13.52 -27.45 -19.33
C ALA A 371 14.41 -26.95 -18.18
N CYS A 372 15.41 -26.12 -18.47
CA CYS A 372 16.25 -25.48 -17.44
C CYS A 372 15.42 -24.58 -16.52
N ARG A 373 14.50 -23.79 -17.06
CA ARG A 373 13.61 -22.94 -16.27
C ARG A 373 12.63 -23.75 -15.41
N MET A 374 12.06 -24.82 -15.96
CA MET A 374 11.19 -25.74 -15.20
C MET A 374 11.95 -26.45 -14.07
N ALA A 375 13.25 -26.71 -14.24
CA ALA A 375 14.10 -27.27 -13.20
C ALA A 375 14.32 -26.30 -12.04
N ASP A 376 14.45 -25.00 -12.34
CA ASP A 376 14.64 -23.92 -11.35
C ASP A 376 13.37 -23.65 -10.52
N GLN A 377 12.17 -23.95 -11.05
CA GLN A 377 10.88 -23.76 -10.36
C GLN A 377 10.57 -24.84 -9.30
N HIS A 378 11.43 -25.82 -9.11
CA HIS A 378 11.21 -26.93 -8.15
C HIS A 378 11.56 -26.57 -6.69
N LEU A 379 11.69 -25.29 -6.36
CA LEU A 379 11.80 -24.83 -4.98
C LEU A 379 10.39 -24.79 -4.34
N PRO A 380 10.24 -25.16 -3.06
CA PRO A 380 8.95 -25.18 -2.35
C PRO A 380 8.31 -23.79 -2.39
N GLY A 381 7.09 -23.70 -2.94
CA GLY A 381 6.34 -22.45 -3.17
C GLY A 381 6.10 -22.13 -4.65
N GLY A 382 6.40 -23.05 -5.58
CA GLY A 382 6.05 -22.92 -6.99
C GLY A 382 4.54 -23.04 -7.25
N PRO A 383 4.07 -22.70 -8.47
CA PRO A 383 2.64 -22.62 -8.84
C PRO A 383 1.87 -23.97 -8.82
N GLU A 384 2.37 -24.99 -8.14
CA GLU A 384 1.64 -26.26 -7.94
C GLU A 384 0.39 -26.10 -7.07
N ASP A 385 0.25 -24.96 -6.35
CA ASP A 385 -0.88 -24.67 -5.46
C ASP A 385 -1.99 -23.82 -6.10
N LEU A 386 -1.97 -23.60 -7.43
CA LEU A 386 -3.10 -22.93 -8.10
C LEU A 386 -4.24 -23.96 -8.27
N PRO A 387 -5.43 -23.72 -7.70
CA PRO A 387 -6.59 -24.56 -7.96
C PRO A 387 -6.93 -24.49 -9.46
N PRO A 388 -7.34 -25.62 -10.07
CA PRO A 388 -7.58 -25.71 -11.53
C PRO A 388 -8.74 -24.85 -12.05
N GLU A 389 -9.44 -24.13 -11.19
CA GLU A 389 -10.60 -23.30 -11.52
C GLU A 389 -10.25 -21.86 -11.97
N GLU A 390 -9.01 -21.39 -11.76
CA GLU A 390 -8.60 -20.03 -12.12
C GLU A 390 -8.01 -19.89 -13.53
N LEU A 391 -7.91 -20.99 -14.30
CA LEU A 391 -7.36 -21.03 -15.68
C LEU A 391 -8.41 -21.30 -16.76
N ARG A 392 -9.73 -21.20 -16.45
CA ARG A 392 -10.80 -21.35 -17.46
C ARG A 392 -11.50 -20.04 -17.77
#